data_ca2afb4047c8b479af9133b364add4c5
#
_entry.id   ca2afb4047c8b479af9133b364add4c5
#
_cell.length_a   1.000
_cell.length_b   1.000
_cell.length_c   1.000
_cell.angle_alpha   90.00
_cell.angle_beta   90.00
_cell.angle_gamma   90.00
#
_symmetry.space_group_name_H-M   'P 1'
#
loop_
_entity.id
_entity.type
_entity.pdbx_description
1 polymer ?
#
loop_
_entity_poly.entity_id
_entity_poly.type
_entity_poly.pdbx_seq_one_letter_code
_entity_poly.pdbx_strand_id
1 'polypeptide(L)'
;GALAYLYGALVSLFSFKNFESTVFTNSEAISGKTLMILIGLCKYSGGGMQLTKNPDPFDGLLDVTIAKDLNKFEIIKNLMKLFNGTIINYKKVTSFKTESVTIQINQKNPPYIQADGELIGVGNIEVSIIKKAFTFYC
;
A
#
# COMPACT_ATOMS: atom_id res chain seq x y z
N GLY A 1 -19.00 5.80 -16.91
CA GLY A 1 -19.24 4.42 -16.52
C GLY A 1 -17.96 3.61 -16.30
N ALA A 2 -18.10 2.30 -16.14
CA ALA A 2 -16.99 1.39 -15.80
C ALA A 2 -15.81 1.45 -16.77
N LEU A 3 -16.05 1.66 -18.06
CA LEU A 3 -14.99 1.80 -19.08
C LEU A 3 -14.14 3.05 -18.88
N ALA A 4 -14.72 4.18 -18.48
CA ALA A 4 -13.99 5.40 -18.21
C ALA A 4 -13.13 5.25 -16.94
N TYR A 5 -13.65 4.57 -15.92
CA TYR A 5 -12.89 4.22 -14.72
C TYR A 5 -11.71 3.28 -15.05
N LEU A 6 -11.94 2.25 -15.83
CA LEU A 6 -10.89 1.33 -16.25
C LEU A 6 -9.81 2.04 -17.08
N TYR A 7 -10.22 2.91 -18.01
CA TYR A 7 -9.29 3.72 -18.79
C TYR A 7 -8.47 4.66 -17.89
N GLY A 8 -9.11 5.38 -16.95
CA GLY A 8 -8.43 6.23 -15.99
C GLY A 8 -7.45 5.46 -15.12
N ALA A 9 -7.83 4.27 -14.63
CA ALA A 9 -6.96 3.40 -13.86
C ALA A 9 -5.75 2.93 -14.67
N LEU A 10 -5.93 2.54 -15.94
CA LEU A 10 -4.84 2.15 -16.83
C LEU A 10 -3.89 3.33 -17.11
N VAL A 11 -4.42 4.51 -17.42
CA VAL A 11 -3.59 5.72 -17.64
C VAL A 11 -2.80 6.06 -16.37
N SER A 12 -3.43 5.98 -15.20
CA SER A 12 -2.76 6.20 -13.92
C SER A 12 -1.63 5.20 -13.68
N LEU A 13 -1.83 3.91 -14.00
CA LEU A 13 -0.79 2.89 -13.89
C LEU A 13 0.46 3.21 -14.71
N PHE A 14 0.30 3.82 -15.90
CA PHE A 14 1.44 4.26 -16.71
C PHE A 14 2.17 5.48 -16.14
N SER A 15 1.52 6.24 -15.27
CA SER A 15 2.08 7.41 -14.60
C SER A 15 2.90 7.05 -13.35
N PHE A 16 2.70 5.88 -12.77
CA PHE A 16 3.44 5.42 -11.59
C PHE A 16 4.93 5.26 -11.90
N LYS A 17 5.74 5.78 -10.99
CA LYS A 17 7.20 5.66 -11.00
C LYS A 17 7.64 5.05 -9.68
N ASN A 18 8.60 4.14 -9.75
CA ASN A 18 9.27 3.66 -8.56
C ASN A 18 10.02 4.82 -7.88
N PHE A 19 10.07 4.78 -6.56
CA PHE A 19 10.77 5.74 -5.71
C PHE A 19 11.66 5.02 -4.70
N GLU A 20 12.71 5.68 -4.24
CA GLU A 20 13.60 5.14 -3.21
C GLU A 20 12.99 5.41 -1.82
N SER A 21 12.82 4.36 -1.06
CA SER A 21 12.27 4.43 0.30
C SER A 21 13.01 3.54 1.28
N THR A 22 12.93 3.89 2.56
CA THR A 22 13.25 3.04 3.69
C THR A 22 12.05 2.97 4.61
N VAL A 23 11.57 1.77 4.84
CA VAL A 23 10.45 1.49 5.74
C VAL A 23 11.00 0.90 7.02
N PHE A 24 10.84 1.62 8.12
CA PHE A 24 11.26 1.20 9.47
C PHE A 24 10.07 0.62 10.20
N THR A 25 10.29 -0.52 10.83
CA THR A 25 9.39 -1.15 11.79
C THR A 25 10.08 -1.25 13.15
N ASN A 26 9.40 -1.76 14.16
CA ASN A 26 10.01 -1.97 15.47
C ASN A 26 11.20 -2.95 15.48
N SER A 27 11.32 -3.79 14.45
CA SER A 27 12.31 -4.89 14.41
C SER A 27 13.30 -4.80 13.24
N GLU A 28 12.96 -4.13 12.15
CA GLU A 28 13.76 -4.13 10.93
C GLU A 28 13.58 -2.86 10.09
N ALA A 29 14.51 -2.67 9.15
CA ALA A 29 14.42 -1.65 8.12
C ALA A 29 14.47 -2.29 6.73
N ILE A 30 13.51 -1.96 5.89
CA ILE A 30 13.36 -2.46 4.52
C ILE A 30 13.64 -1.30 3.56
N SER A 31 14.77 -1.32 2.88
CA SER A 31 15.17 -0.27 1.93
C SER A 31 15.10 -0.73 0.48
N GLY A 32 14.95 0.21 -0.44
CA GLY A 32 15.06 -0.01 -1.88
C GLY A 32 14.02 0.69 -2.72
N LYS A 33 14.03 0.37 -4.01
CA LYS A 33 13.03 0.88 -4.95
C LYS A 33 11.66 0.30 -4.67
N THR A 34 10.69 1.16 -4.55
CA THR A 34 9.31 0.85 -4.19
C THR A 34 8.37 1.48 -5.19
N LEU A 35 7.38 0.74 -5.65
CA LEU A 35 6.29 1.28 -6.46
C LEU A 35 5.19 1.87 -5.59
N MET A 36 4.83 1.16 -4.52
CA MET A 36 3.73 1.52 -3.63
C MET A 36 3.95 0.91 -2.25
N ILE A 37 3.59 1.66 -1.23
CA ILE A 37 3.45 1.18 0.14
C ILE A 37 1.99 1.39 0.52
N LEU A 38 1.32 0.32 0.89
CA LEU A 38 -0.05 0.34 1.39
C LEU A 38 -0.03 0.01 2.87
N ILE A 39 -0.77 0.78 3.65
CA ILE A 39 -1.00 0.56 5.07
C ILE A 39 -2.53 0.53 5.27
N GLY A 40 -3.03 -0.51 5.89
CA GLY A 40 -4.47 -0.68 6.06
C GLY A 40 -4.82 -1.62 7.20
N LEU A 41 -6.12 -1.73 7.48
CA LEU A 41 -6.71 -2.60 8.49
C LEU A 41 -7.72 -3.58 7.90
N CYS A 42 -8.11 -3.37 6.65
CA CYS A 42 -9.20 -4.08 6.01
C CYS A 42 -8.74 -4.80 4.74
N LYS A 43 -9.53 -5.82 4.36
CA LYS A 43 -9.24 -6.68 3.21
C LYS A 43 -9.31 -5.95 1.88
N TYR A 44 -10.24 -5.01 1.74
CA TYR A 44 -10.51 -4.36 0.46
C TYR A 44 -10.07 -2.91 0.47
N SER A 45 -9.41 -2.51 -0.62
CA SER A 45 -9.01 -1.12 -0.90
C SER A 45 -9.51 -0.74 -2.28
N GLY A 46 -9.86 0.51 -2.49
CA GLY A 46 -10.27 1.12 -3.75
C GLY A 46 -10.82 0.17 -4.82
N GLY A 47 -12.13 0.14 -5.03
CA GLY A 47 -12.74 -0.67 -6.10
C GLY A 47 -12.68 -2.20 -5.92
N GLY A 48 -12.40 -2.70 -4.70
CA GLY A 48 -12.41 -4.13 -4.39
C GLY A 48 -11.08 -4.85 -4.55
N MET A 49 -9.97 -4.14 -4.63
CA MET A 49 -8.63 -4.73 -4.64
C MET A 49 -8.30 -5.31 -3.25
N GLN A 50 -7.62 -6.46 -3.24
CA GLN A 50 -7.18 -7.17 -2.04
C GLN A 50 -5.66 -7.06 -1.94
N LEU A 51 -5.20 -6.09 -1.17
CA LEU A 51 -3.78 -5.71 -1.09
C LEU A 51 -3.15 -6.00 0.26
N THR A 52 -3.92 -6.47 1.24
CA THR A 52 -3.49 -6.84 2.58
C THR A 52 -3.46 -8.35 2.76
N LYS A 53 -2.56 -8.85 3.61
CA LYS A 53 -2.40 -10.28 3.88
C LYS A 53 -3.08 -10.63 5.21
N ASN A 54 -4.20 -11.37 5.14
CA ASN A 54 -4.96 -11.81 6.32
C ASN A 54 -5.28 -10.66 7.30
N PRO A 55 -5.92 -9.58 6.83
CA PRO A 55 -6.21 -8.43 7.68
C PRO A 55 -7.22 -8.80 8.76
N ASP A 56 -6.96 -8.30 9.96
CA ASP A 56 -7.84 -8.40 11.11
C ASP A 56 -7.90 -7.01 11.78
N PRO A 57 -9.01 -6.27 11.65
CA PRO A 57 -9.12 -4.93 12.22
C PRO A 57 -9.16 -4.89 13.75
N PHE A 58 -9.23 -6.07 14.39
CA PHE A 58 -9.32 -6.19 15.85
C PHE A 58 -8.02 -6.65 16.52
N ASP A 59 -7.00 -7.04 15.75
CA ASP A 59 -5.72 -7.54 16.30
C ASP A 59 -4.80 -6.41 16.82
N GLY A 60 -5.16 -5.15 16.55
CA GLY A 60 -4.38 -4.00 16.99
C GLY A 60 -3.06 -3.82 16.24
N LEU A 61 -2.99 -4.30 15.00
CA LEU A 61 -1.84 -4.17 14.11
C LEU A 61 -2.23 -3.53 12.78
N LEU A 62 -1.29 -2.82 12.18
CA LEU A 62 -1.36 -2.34 10.82
C LEU A 62 -0.93 -3.46 9.87
N ASP A 63 -1.68 -3.65 8.80
CA ASP A 63 -1.26 -4.48 7.67
C ASP A 63 -0.47 -3.62 6.68
N VAL A 64 0.81 -3.91 6.50
CA VAL A 64 1.68 -3.18 5.58
C VAL A 64 2.02 -4.07 4.39
N THR A 65 1.82 -3.55 3.18
CA THR A 65 2.19 -4.21 1.93
C THR A 65 3.07 -3.29 1.09
N ILE A 66 4.26 -3.77 0.75
CA ILE A 66 5.26 -3.06 -0.05
C ILE A 66 5.40 -3.76 -1.40
N ALA A 67 5.10 -3.06 -2.48
CA ALA A 67 5.37 -3.49 -3.84
C ALA A 67 6.70 -2.90 -4.32
N LYS A 68 7.71 -3.77 -4.51
CA LYS A 68 9.10 -3.37 -4.80
C LYS A 68 9.40 -3.41 -6.28
N ASP A 69 10.00 -2.33 -6.81
CA ASP A 69 10.64 -2.25 -8.13
C ASP A 69 9.88 -2.98 -9.26
N LEU A 70 8.58 -2.72 -9.36
CA LEU A 70 7.75 -3.25 -10.43
C LEU A 70 7.90 -2.39 -11.69
N ASN A 71 8.15 -3.02 -12.83
CA ASN A 71 8.06 -2.35 -14.11
C ASN A 71 6.62 -2.36 -14.66
N LYS A 72 6.36 -1.54 -15.68
CA LYS A 72 5.01 -1.38 -16.23
C LYS A 72 4.40 -2.69 -16.76
N PHE A 73 5.21 -3.54 -17.36
CA PHE A 73 4.77 -4.84 -17.87
C PHE A 73 4.39 -5.79 -16.72
N GLU A 74 5.16 -5.81 -15.63
CA GLU A 74 4.86 -6.58 -14.43
C GLU A 74 3.55 -6.10 -13.77
N ILE A 75 3.31 -4.78 -13.75
CA ILE A 75 2.05 -4.21 -13.22
C ILE A 75 0.87 -4.73 -14.03
N ILE A 76 0.91 -4.62 -15.36
CA ILE A 76 -0.17 -5.08 -16.24
C ILE A 76 -0.40 -6.59 -16.07
N LYS A 77 0.67 -7.38 -16.11
CA LYS A 77 0.60 -8.85 -15.97
C LYS A 77 -0.03 -9.30 -14.65
N ASN A 78 0.17 -8.53 -13.57
CA ASN A 78 -0.34 -8.86 -12.25
C ASN A 78 -1.64 -8.13 -11.88
N LEU A 79 -2.22 -7.35 -12.79
CA LEU A 79 -3.42 -6.54 -12.51
C LEU A 79 -4.58 -7.37 -11.94
N MET A 80 -4.85 -8.54 -12.54
CA MET A 80 -5.92 -9.43 -12.07
C MET A 80 -5.67 -9.99 -10.67
N LYS A 81 -4.40 -10.09 -10.26
CA LYS A 81 -4.03 -10.56 -8.92
C LYS A 81 -4.38 -9.58 -7.81
N LEU A 82 -4.59 -8.30 -8.15
CA LEU A 82 -5.06 -7.28 -7.20
C LEU A 82 -6.48 -7.59 -6.73
N PHE A 83 -7.34 -8.09 -7.62
CA PHE A 83 -8.75 -8.34 -7.32
C PHE A 83 -9.01 -9.70 -6.67
N ASN A 84 -8.18 -10.70 -6.93
CA ASN A 84 -8.31 -12.03 -6.31
C ASN A 84 -7.38 -12.24 -5.10
N GLY A 85 -6.63 -11.20 -4.68
CA GLY A 85 -5.77 -11.23 -3.51
C GLY A 85 -4.47 -12.01 -3.67
N THR A 86 -4.18 -12.59 -4.82
CA THR A 86 -2.96 -13.40 -5.01
C THR A 86 -1.71 -12.56 -5.25
N ILE A 87 -1.86 -11.23 -5.37
CA ILE A 87 -0.73 -10.30 -5.50
C ILE A 87 0.23 -10.34 -4.31
N ILE A 88 -0.28 -10.60 -3.12
CA ILE A 88 0.52 -10.73 -1.89
C ILE A 88 1.56 -11.86 -1.94
N ASN A 89 1.37 -12.84 -2.82
CA ASN A 89 2.29 -13.95 -3.04
C ASN A 89 3.30 -13.67 -4.17
N TYR A 90 3.24 -12.48 -4.78
CA TYR A 90 4.18 -12.14 -5.84
C TYR A 90 5.56 -11.84 -5.26
N LYS A 91 6.64 -12.36 -5.88
CA LYS A 91 8.02 -12.29 -5.37
C LYS A 91 8.55 -10.88 -5.05
N LYS A 92 7.97 -9.84 -5.66
CA LYS A 92 8.33 -8.44 -5.43
C LYS A 92 7.37 -7.73 -4.46
N VAL A 93 6.48 -8.47 -3.81
CA VAL A 93 5.56 -7.96 -2.80
C VAL A 93 5.93 -8.54 -1.45
N THR A 94 6.09 -7.67 -0.47
CA THR A 94 6.35 -8.05 0.93
C THR A 94 5.19 -7.55 1.77
N SER A 95 4.63 -8.41 2.61
CA SER A 95 3.55 -8.03 3.54
C SER A 95 3.89 -8.48 4.94
N PHE A 96 3.64 -7.61 5.92
CA PHE A 96 3.85 -7.87 7.35
C PHE A 96 2.85 -7.06 8.19
N LYS A 97 2.81 -7.37 9.49
CA LYS A 97 2.01 -6.64 10.49
C LYS A 97 2.91 -5.92 11.47
N THR A 98 2.50 -4.72 11.91
CA THR A 98 3.25 -3.92 12.90
C THR A 98 2.31 -2.96 13.63
N GLU A 99 2.70 -2.50 14.82
CA GLU A 99 1.95 -1.46 15.54
C GLU A 99 2.24 -0.05 15.02
N SER A 100 3.42 0.14 14.46
CA SER A 100 3.84 1.42 13.87
C SER A 100 4.79 1.21 12.71
N VAL A 101 4.83 2.15 11.79
CA VAL A 101 5.75 2.18 10.67
C VAL A 101 6.17 3.61 10.36
N THR A 102 7.47 3.81 10.15
CA THR A 102 8.02 5.08 9.66
C THR A 102 8.53 4.88 8.24
N ILE A 103 8.10 5.72 7.33
CA ILE A 103 8.51 5.69 5.92
C ILE A 103 9.36 6.92 5.64
N GLN A 104 10.60 6.70 5.22
CA GLN A 104 11.49 7.74 4.75
C GLN A 104 11.66 7.64 3.24
N ILE A 105 11.51 8.77 2.57
CA ILE A 105 11.65 8.89 1.12
C ILE A 105 13.02 9.51 0.80
N ASN A 106 13.82 8.76 0.08
CA ASN A 106 15.22 9.09 -0.20
C ASN A 106 15.40 9.69 -1.61
N GLN A 107 14.51 10.60 -2.01
CA GLN A 107 14.59 11.25 -3.32
C GLN A 107 14.07 12.70 -3.31
N LYS A 108 14.52 13.49 -4.29
CA LYS A 108 14.20 14.93 -4.39
C LYS A 108 12.70 15.20 -4.66
N ASN A 109 12.06 14.34 -5.44
CA ASN A 109 10.62 14.45 -5.76
C ASN A 109 9.87 13.31 -5.08
N PRO A 110 9.38 13.51 -3.85
CA PRO A 110 8.71 12.47 -3.09
C PRO A 110 7.35 12.11 -3.71
N PRO A 111 6.89 10.85 -3.52
CA PRO A 111 5.56 10.45 -3.93
C PRO A 111 4.48 11.12 -3.09
N TYR A 112 3.27 11.11 -3.61
CA TYR A 112 2.08 11.55 -2.89
C TYR A 112 1.68 10.56 -1.81
N ILE A 113 1.16 11.11 -0.72
CA ILE A 113 0.56 10.35 0.37
C ILE A 113 -0.95 10.55 0.30
N GLN A 114 -1.69 9.45 0.29
CA GLN A 114 -3.14 9.41 0.23
C GLN A 114 -3.68 8.62 1.42
N ALA A 115 -4.72 9.11 2.06
CA ALA A 115 -5.49 8.40 3.08
C ALA A 115 -6.98 8.45 2.72
N ASP A 116 -7.63 7.29 2.70
CA ASP A 116 -9.06 7.12 2.43
C ASP A 116 -9.60 7.87 1.19
N GLY A 117 -8.76 7.95 0.14
CA GLY A 117 -9.09 8.62 -1.11
C GLY A 117 -8.70 10.10 -1.17
N GLU A 118 -8.22 10.69 -0.09
CA GLU A 118 -7.81 12.09 -0.03
C GLU A 118 -6.28 12.24 -0.06
N LEU A 119 -5.80 13.23 -0.79
CA LEU A 119 -4.40 13.60 -0.83
C LEU A 119 -4.05 14.37 0.44
N ILE A 120 -3.20 13.79 1.31
CA ILE A 120 -2.83 14.40 2.59
C ILE A 120 -1.43 15.01 2.62
N GLY A 121 -0.58 14.70 1.64
CA GLY A 121 0.76 15.28 1.59
C GLY A 121 1.72 14.55 0.67
N VAL A 122 3.01 14.80 0.89
CA VAL A 122 4.14 14.18 0.20
C VAL A 122 5.30 13.93 1.16
N GLY A 123 6.13 12.94 0.88
CA GLY A 123 7.40 12.73 1.59
C GLY A 123 7.32 11.72 2.73
N ASN A 124 8.00 12.05 3.83
CA ASN A 124 8.10 11.13 4.98
C ASN A 124 6.80 11.08 5.77
N ILE A 125 6.49 9.92 6.31
CA ILE A 125 5.30 9.71 7.13
C ILE A 125 5.59 8.70 8.23
N GLU A 126 4.97 8.92 9.38
CA GLU A 126 4.86 7.96 10.46
C GLU A 126 3.38 7.60 10.65
N VAL A 127 3.11 6.31 10.75
CA VAL A 127 1.75 5.77 10.95
C VAL A 127 1.78 4.80 12.12
N SER A 128 0.86 4.99 13.05
CA SER A 128 0.68 4.10 14.20
C SER A 128 -0.80 3.79 14.42
N ILE A 129 -1.08 2.64 15.05
CA ILE A 129 -2.44 2.26 15.39
C ILE A 129 -2.80 2.74 16.79
N ILE A 130 -4.01 3.27 16.93
CA ILE A 130 -4.60 3.57 18.25
C ILE A 130 -5.56 2.43 18.57
N LYS A 131 -5.13 1.51 19.43
CA LYS A 131 -5.91 0.33 19.79
C LYS A 131 -7.20 0.74 20.52
N LYS A 132 -8.34 0.11 20.16
CA LYS A 132 -9.64 0.33 20.80
C LYS A 132 -10.12 1.79 20.77
N ALA A 133 -9.74 2.55 19.73
CA ALA A 133 -10.11 3.95 19.59
C ALA A 133 -11.62 4.16 19.43
N PHE A 134 -12.34 3.17 18.91
CA PHE A 134 -13.78 3.22 18.69
C PHE A 134 -14.47 1.98 19.21
N THR A 135 -15.68 2.16 19.75
CA THR A 135 -16.59 1.09 20.11
C THR A 135 -17.84 1.17 19.24
N PHE A 136 -18.16 0.10 18.54
CA PHE A 136 -19.38 0.00 17.75
C PHE A 136 -20.38 -0.90 18.48
N TYR A 137 -21.64 -0.48 18.52
CA TYR A 137 -22.76 -1.32 18.98
C TYR A 137 -23.39 -1.95 17.74
N CYS A 138 -23.43 -3.28 17.69
CA CYS A 138 -24.07 -4.04 16.62
C CYS A 138 -25.43 -4.52 17.08
#